data_9b0d0eee0576673b06a117be4f8a7459
#
_entry.id   9b0d0eee0576673b06a117be4f8a7459
#
_cell.length_a   1.000
_cell.length_b   1.000
_cell.length_c   1.000
_cell.angle_alpha   90.00
_cell.angle_beta   90.00
_cell.angle_gamma   90.00
#
_symmetry.space_group_name_H-M   'P 1'
#
loop_
_entity.id
_entity.type
_entity.pdbx_description
1 polymer ?
#
loop_
_entity_poly.entity_id
_entity_poly.type
_entity_poly.pdbx_seq_one_letter_code
_entity_poly.pdbx_strand_id
1 'polypeptide(L)'
;MDELMNNILLGIPESIANLQLPDPQLRDYFRDEQDRIYWLDGQITDSSLDLVKYIFRCNKEDKDVPTEERKRILIMIDSPGGSVEVLASIIGAIKISKTPIYTCCYCTAYSAAADLLTCGHKRFALPMTSIMFHAGSACYQGSQNDIDKAKKFFDAMGKRISTEVNSRAKFDAKFLRKLKTDDMYMNEEEALNYGVIDEIIDDLNTLF
;
A
#
# COMPACT_ATOMS: atom_id res chain seq x y z
N MET A 1 -33.11 30.53 22.96
CA MET A 1 -32.36 31.68 23.54
C MET A 1 -30.92 31.30 23.86
N ASP A 2 -30.64 30.05 24.17
CA ASP A 2 -29.31 29.61 24.62
C ASP A 2 -28.26 29.45 23.49
N GLU A 3 -28.68 29.08 22.30
CA GLU A 3 -27.76 28.87 21.15
C GLU A 3 -27.22 30.20 20.56
N LEU A 4 -28.09 31.21 20.49
CA LEU A 4 -27.72 32.56 20.04
C LEU A 4 -26.76 33.25 21.02
N MET A 5 -26.96 33.06 22.33
CA MET A 5 -26.07 33.58 23.38
C MET A 5 -24.72 32.90 23.37
N ASN A 6 -24.65 31.58 23.12
CA ASN A 6 -23.38 30.86 23.02
C ASN A 6 -22.54 31.30 21.80
N ASN A 7 -23.17 31.56 20.67
CA ASN A 7 -22.48 32.02 19.46
C ASN A 7 -21.92 33.43 19.61
N ILE A 8 -22.66 34.32 20.34
CA ILE A 8 -22.16 35.68 20.66
C ILE A 8 -20.98 35.63 21.63
N LEU A 9 -21.00 34.74 22.63
CA LEU A 9 -19.93 34.56 23.59
C LEU A 9 -18.65 33.99 22.97
N LEU A 10 -18.75 33.19 21.90
CA LEU A 10 -17.61 32.64 21.16
C LEU A 10 -17.14 33.53 20.04
N GLY A 11 -17.78 34.69 19.79
CA GLY A 11 -17.42 35.62 18.72
C GLY A 11 -17.62 35.03 17.30
N ILE A 12 -18.45 33.99 17.16
CA ILE A 12 -18.74 33.36 15.89
C ILE A 12 -19.87 34.14 15.20
N PRO A 13 -19.66 34.71 14.00
CA PRO A 13 -20.72 35.37 13.25
C PRO A 13 -21.91 34.44 12.99
N GLU A 14 -23.13 34.95 13.10
CA GLU A 14 -24.37 34.19 12.90
C GLU A 14 -24.45 33.52 11.52
N SER A 15 -23.82 34.12 10.49
CA SER A 15 -23.68 33.56 9.15
C SER A 15 -22.80 32.31 9.09
N ILE A 16 -21.93 32.10 10.10
CA ILE A 16 -21.02 30.92 10.17
C ILE A 16 -21.59 29.88 11.13
N ALA A 17 -22.38 30.29 12.15
CA ALA A 17 -22.94 29.37 13.14
C ALA A 17 -23.90 28.33 12.53
N ASN A 18 -24.51 28.64 11.38
CA ASN A 18 -25.40 27.74 10.64
C ASN A 18 -24.73 27.01 9.46
N LEU A 19 -23.42 27.22 9.24
CA LEU A 19 -22.67 26.44 8.26
C LEU A 19 -22.50 25.02 8.78
N GLN A 20 -23.17 24.06 8.18
CA GLN A 20 -22.84 22.65 8.31
C GLN A 20 -21.44 22.47 7.68
N LEU A 21 -20.41 22.51 8.50
CA LEU A 21 -19.07 22.15 8.06
C LEU A 21 -19.10 20.69 7.63
N PRO A 22 -18.44 20.33 6.52
CA PRO A 22 -18.29 18.94 6.14
C PRO A 22 -17.69 18.15 7.30
N ASP A 23 -18.13 16.88 7.44
CA ASP A 23 -17.52 15.94 8.38
C ASP A 23 -15.99 16.03 8.26
N PRO A 24 -15.25 16.17 9.38
CA PRO A 24 -13.79 16.19 9.35
C PRO A 24 -13.18 15.01 8.59
N GLN A 25 -13.75 13.81 8.70
CA GLN A 25 -13.31 12.63 7.94
C GLN A 25 -13.49 12.81 6.43
N LEU A 26 -14.61 13.42 6.01
CA LEU A 26 -14.84 13.70 4.59
C LEU A 26 -13.86 14.74 4.04
N ARG A 27 -13.50 15.73 4.85
CA ARG A 27 -12.50 16.74 4.49
C ARG A 27 -11.12 16.13 4.32
N ASP A 28 -10.72 15.26 5.24
CA ASP A 28 -9.43 14.59 5.19
C ASP A 28 -9.36 13.63 4.00
N TYR A 29 -10.44 12.89 3.73
CA TYR A 29 -10.58 12.09 2.51
C TYR A 29 -10.36 12.91 1.23
N PHE A 30 -10.97 14.10 1.11
CA PHE A 30 -10.77 14.95 -0.07
C PHE A 30 -9.35 15.50 -0.19
N ARG A 31 -8.66 15.75 0.93
CA ARG A 31 -7.25 16.11 0.90
C ARG A 31 -6.38 14.97 0.40
N ASP A 32 -6.57 13.78 0.92
CA ASP A 32 -5.85 12.59 0.49
C ASP A 32 -6.07 12.31 -1.00
N GLU A 33 -7.32 12.48 -1.50
CA GLU A 33 -7.63 12.40 -2.93
C GLU A 33 -6.86 13.46 -3.75
N GLN A 34 -6.81 14.71 -3.29
CA GLN A 34 -6.07 15.80 -3.95
C GLN A 34 -4.56 15.54 -3.95
N ASP A 35 -4.05 14.98 -2.86
CA ASP A 35 -2.63 14.67 -2.69
C ASP A 35 -2.24 13.31 -3.25
N ARG A 36 -3.22 12.57 -3.77
CA ARG A 36 -3.07 11.22 -4.31
C ARG A 36 -2.44 10.27 -3.30
N ILE A 37 -2.93 10.32 -2.07
CA ILE A 37 -2.55 9.42 -0.99
C ILE A 37 -3.61 8.33 -0.85
N TYR A 38 -3.19 7.09 -0.81
CA TYR A 38 -4.03 5.93 -0.54
C TYR A 38 -3.52 5.21 0.70
N TRP A 39 -4.37 5.10 1.72
CA TRP A 39 -4.07 4.37 2.95
C TRP A 39 -4.50 2.91 2.81
N LEU A 40 -3.52 2.02 2.83
CA LEU A 40 -3.75 0.57 2.86
C LEU A 40 -3.57 0.07 4.28
N ASP A 41 -4.64 0.19 5.07
CA ASP A 41 -4.67 -0.20 6.47
C ASP A 41 -5.37 -1.54 6.65
N GLY A 42 -4.74 -2.41 7.43
CA GLY A 42 -5.29 -3.73 7.74
C GLY A 42 -5.07 -4.78 6.65
N GLN A 43 -5.90 -5.82 6.66
CA GLN A 43 -5.70 -7.00 5.82
C GLN A 43 -6.03 -6.73 4.34
N ILE A 44 -5.19 -7.22 3.44
CA ILE A 44 -5.44 -7.19 1.98
C ILE A 44 -6.56 -8.19 1.66
N THR A 45 -7.71 -7.66 1.28
CA THR A 45 -8.94 -8.39 0.94
C THR A 45 -9.55 -7.88 -0.37
N ASP A 46 -10.70 -8.40 -0.77
CA ASP A 46 -11.40 -7.94 -1.97
C ASP A 46 -11.69 -6.43 -1.96
N SER A 47 -11.88 -5.81 -0.78
CA SER A 47 -12.02 -4.34 -0.66
C SER A 47 -10.78 -3.60 -1.10
N SER A 48 -9.60 -4.20 -0.98
CA SER A 48 -8.33 -3.59 -1.43
C SER A 48 -8.22 -3.51 -2.97
N LEU A 49 -9.14 -4.12 -3.73
CA LEU A 49 -9.26 -3.88 -5.18
C LEU A 49 -9.66 -2.44 -5.51
N ASP A 50 -10.14 -1.66 -4.55
CA ASP A 50 -10.38 -0.23 -4.72
C ASP A 50 -9.07 0.52 -5.02
N LEU A 51 -7.92 0.05 -4.52
CA LEU A 51 -6.62 0.59 -4.92
C LEU A 51 -6.35 0.41 -6.42
N VAL A 52 -6.74 -0.73 -7.01
CA VAL A 52 -6.59 -0.96 -8.46
C VAL A 52 -7.44 0.05 -9.25
N LYS A 53 -8.69 0.28 -8.82
CA LYS A 53 -9.59 1.26 -9.42
C LYS A 53 -9.04 2.68 -9.27
N TYR A 54 -8.45 2.99 -8.11
CA TYR A 54 -7.80 4.25 -7.82
C TYR A 54 -6.64 4.52 -8.79
N ILE A 55 -5.74 3.54 -8.96
CA ILE A 55 -4.63 3.62 -9.90
C ILE A 55 -5.14 3.85 -11.33
N PHE A 56 -6.20 3.16 -11.75
CA PHE A 56 -6.78 3.34 -13.08
C PHE A 56 -7.37 4.74 -13.26
N ARG A 57 -8.06 5.27 -12.23
CA ARG A 57 -8.61 6.63 -12.26
C ARG A 57 -7.51 7.67 -12.43
N CYS A 58 -6.47 7.64 -11.61
CA CYS A 58 -5.34 8.57 -11.71
C CYS A 58 -4.64 8.49 -13.08
N ASN A 59 -4.40 7.28 -13.61
CA ASN A 59 -3.82 7.14 -14.95
C ASN A 59 -4.71 7.68 -16.06
N LYS A 60 -6.05 7.56 -15.92
CA LYS A 60 -7.02 8.15 -16.86
C LYS A 60 -7.03 9.67 -16.79
N GLU A 61 -6.93 10.25 -15.59
CA GLU A 61 -6.82 11.70 -15.39
C GLU A 61 -5.54 12.25 -16.04
N ASP A 62 -4.44 11.52 -15.89
CA ASP A 62 -3.12 11.90 -16.40
C ASP A 62 -2.88 11.56 -17.88
N LYS A 63 -3.89 11.05 -18.62
CA LYS A 63 -3.68 10.53 -19.98
C LYS A 63 -2.98 11.52 -20.93
N ASP A 64 -3.27 12.80 -20.78
CA ASP A 64 -2.75 13.89 -21.62
C ASP A 64 -1.57 14.65 -20.95
N VAL A 65 -1.13 14.21 -19.75
CA VAL A 65 0.00 14.77 -19.01
C VAL A 65 1.27 13.97 -19.34
N PRO A 66 2.39 14.63 -19.70
CA PRO A 66 3.68 13.95 -19.87
C PRO A 66 4.05 13.14 -18.62
N THR A 67 4.65 11.98 -18.79
CA THR A 67 4.92 11.04 -17.67
C THR A 67 5.76 11.68 -16.56
N GLU A 68 6.73 12.51 -16.94
CA GLU A 68 7.65 13.23 -16.07
C GLU A 68 6.98 14.35 -15.24
N GLU A 69 5.81 14.80 -15.65
CA GLU A 69 5.05 15.86 -14.97
C GLU A 69 3.90 15.31 -14.11
N ARG A 70 3.66 13.99 -14.18
CA ARG A 70 2.54 13.36 -13.45
C ARG A 70 2.77 13.37 -11.96
N LYS A 71 1.76 13.84 -11.21
CA LYS A 71 1.76 13.73 -9.75
C LYS A 71 1.73 12.25 -9.37
N ARG A 72 2.66 11.85 -8.50
CA ARG A 72 2.73 10.48 -7.99
C ARG A 72 1.46 10.05 -7.27
N ILE A 73 1.20 8.77 -7.20
CA ILE A 73 0.30 8.14 -6.23
C ILE A 73 1.17 7.65 -5.08
N LEU A 74 0.81 7.99 -3.84
CA LEU A 74 1.49 7.50 -2.63
C LEU A 74 0.61 6.48 -1.93
N ILE A 75 1.09 5.25 -1.79
CA ILE A 75 0.43 4.19 -1.04
C ILE A 75 1.10 4.08 0.33
N MET A 76 0.38 4.49 1.38
CA MET A 76 0.79 4.33 2.76
C MET A 76 0.36 2.95 3.25
N ILE A 77 1.28 2.17 3.85
CA ILE A 77 1.06 0.75 4.16
C ILE A 77 1.22 0.49 5.65
N ASP A 78 0.14 0.00 6.27
CA ASP A 78 0.13 -0.70 7.57
C ASP A 78 -0.73 -1.96 7.43
N SER A 79 -0.10 -3.11 7.14
CA SER A 79 -0.86 -4.30 6.76
C SER A 79 -0.15 -5.60 7.14
N PRO A 80 -0.87 -6.58 7.70
CA PRO A 80 -0.37 -7.93 7.91
C PRO A 80 -0.30 -8.77 6.63
N GLY A 81 -0.70 -8.21 5.48
CA GLY A 81 -0.82 -8.96 4.23
C GLY A 81 -2.23 -9.51 3.99
N GLY A 82 -2.36 -10.57 3.18
CA GLY A 82 -3.67 -11.16 2.87
C GLY A 82 -3.73 -11.87 1.52
N SER A 83 -4.79 -11.62 0.75
CA SER A 83 -5.08 -12.32 -0.51
C SER A 83 -4.00 -12.15 -1.57
N VAL A 84 -3.49 -13.28 -2.05
CA VAL A 84 -2.49 -13.34 -3.12
C VAL A 84 -3.07 -12.90 -4.47
N GLU A 85 -4.34 -13.17 -4.72
CA GLU A 85 -5.03 -12.77 -5.96
C GLU A 85 -5.21 -11.25 -6.02
N VAL A 86 -5.60 -10.65 -4.91
CA VAL A 86 -5.75 -9.20 -4.80
C VAL A 86 -4.39 -8.52 -4.93
N LEU A 87 -3.37 -9.03 -4.24
CA LEU A 87 -1.99 -8.58 -4.39
C LEU A 87 -1.53 -8.63 -5.84
N ALA A 88 -1.73 -9.77 -6.52
CA ALA A 88 -1.32 -9.92 -7.93
C ALA A 88 -2.00 -8.88 -8.83
N SER A 89 -3.26 -8.55 -8.56
CA SER A 89 -4.00 -7.52 -9.28
C SER A 89 -3.43 -6.12 -9.05
N ILE A 90 -3.08 -5.78 -7.79
CA ILE A 90 -2.46 -4.51 -7.44
C ILE A 90 -1.07 -4.39 -8.09
N ILE A 91 -0.22 -5.41 -7.97
CA ILE A 91 1.11 -5.42 -8.61
C ILE A 91 0.97 -5.29 -10.13
N GLY A 92 -0.01 -5.97 -10.73
CA GLY A 92 -0.31 -5.83 -12.15
C GLY A 92 -0.64 -4.39 -12.56
N ALA A 93 -1.45 -3.70 -11.78
CA ALA A 93 -1.79 -2.29 -11.99
C ALA A 93 -0.58 -1.37 -11.83
N ILE A 94 0.24 -1.58 -10.78
CA ILE A 94 1.49 -0.81 -10.57
C ILE A 94 2.42 -0.98 -11.77
N LYS A 95 2.59 -2.20 -12.23
CA LYS A 95 3.53 -2.53 -13.33
C LYS A 95 3.19 -1.85 -14.65
N ILE A 96 1.91 -1.65 -14.95
CA ILE A 96 1.47 -1.01 -16.21
C ILE A 96 1.17 0.48 -16.05
N SER A 97 1.15 1.00 -14.82
CA SER A 97 0.90 2.42 -14.55
C SER A 97 1.99 3.29 -15.16
N LYS A 98 1.58 4.33 -15.89
CA LYS A 98 2.47 5.40 -16.36
C LYS A 98 2.56 6.55 -15.35
N THR A 99 1.59 6.67 -14.46
CA THR A 99 1.64 7.57 -13.30
C THR A 99 2.55 6.94 -12.25
N PRO A 100 3.55 7.66 -11.71
CA PRO A 100 4.44 7.12 -10.70
C PRO A 100 3.68 6.65 -9.46
N ILE A 101 4.02 5.47 -8.94
CA ILE A 101 3.43 4.91 -7.73
C ILE A 101 4.53 4.71 -6.69
N TYR A 102 4.43 5.43 -5.58
CA TYR A 102 5.32 5.32 -4.45
C TYR A 102 4.65 4.53 -3.34
N THR A 103 5.42 3.69 -2.66
CA THR A 103 4.96 2.91 -1.52
C THR A 103 5.73 3.30 -0.28
N CYS A 104 5.06 3.42 0.84
CA CYS A 104 5.68 3.78 2.12
C CYS A 104 5.13 2.90 3.24
N CYS A 105 5.99 2.13 3.89
CA CYS A 105 5.64 1.47 5.14
C CYS A 105 5.71 2.50 6.27
N TYR A 106 4.60 2.69 7.01
CA TYR A 106 4.57 3.64 8.11
C TYR A 106 4.38 2.98 9.49
N CYS A 107 4.06 1.69 9.53
CA CYS A 107 3.98 0.86 10.74
C CYS A 107 4.46 -0.56 10.43
N THR A 108 3.63 -1.37 9.78
CA THR A 108 3.99 -2.74 9.41
C THR A 108 3.71 -3.04 7.95
N ALA A 109 4.55 -3.87 7.34
CA ALA A 109 4.31 -4.44 6.01
C ALA A 109 4.69 -5.93 6.04
N TYR A 110 3.72 -6.83 6.22
CA TYR A 110 3.98 -8.25 6.35
C TYR A 110 3.41 -9.04 5.17
N SER A 111 4.09 -10.12 4.79
CA SER A 111 3.59 -11.07 3.79
C SER A 111 3.26 -10.36 2.46
N ALA A 112 2.05 -10.49 1.95
CA ALA A 112 1.58 -9.82 0.74
C ALA A 112 1.80 -8.29 0.76
N ALA A 113 1.79 -7.64 1.93
CA ALA A 113 2.05 -6.22 2.05
C ALA A 113 3.54 -5.88 1.88
N ALA A 114 4.45 -6.76 2.30
CA ALA A 114 5.88 -6.60 2.05
C ALA A 114 6.22 -6.77 0.55
N ASP A 115 5.54 -7.71 -0.12
CA ASP A 115 5.65 -7.88 -1.56
C ASP A 115 5.13 -6.62 -2.29
N LEU A 116 4.00 -6.06 -1.85
CA LEU A 116 3.44 -4.82 -2.40
C LEU A 116 4.39 -3.63 -2.20
N LEU A 117 4.92 -3.45 -0.97
CA LEU A 117 5.90 -2.41 -0.65
C LEU A 117 7.07 -2.45 -1.63
N THR A 118 7.60 -3.66 -1.88
CA THR A 118 8.75 -3.88 -2.76
C THR A 118 8.42 -3.58 -4.24
N CYS A 119 7.14 -3.60 -4.63
CA CYS A 119 6.73 -3.41 -6.02
C CYS A 119 6.45 -1.95 -6.42
N GLY A 120 6.51 -0.98 -5.50
CA GLY A 120 6.43 0.46 -5.82
C GLY A 120 7.51 0.93 -6.80
N HIS A 121 7.26 2.01 -7.53
CA HIS A 121 8.26 2.63 -8.40
C HIS A 121 9.35 3.35 -7.60
N LYS A 122 9.02 3.93 -6.44
CA LYS A 122 9.90 4.36 -5.39
C LYS A 122 9.33 3.88 -4.05
N ARG A 123 10.18 3.46 -3.14
CA ARG A 123 9.79 2.68 -1.97
C ARG A 123 10.42 3.26 -0.72
N PHE A 124 9.60 3.50 0.30
CA PHE A 124 9.99 4.17 1.52
C PHE A 124 9.58 3.38 2.76
N ALA A 125 10.25 3.64 3.86
CA ALA A 125 9.78 3.28 5.20
C ALA A 125 10.05 4.43 6.17
N LEU A 126 9.16 4.59 7.15
CA LEU A 126 9.44 5.44 8.30
C LEU A 126 10.40 4.73 9.25
N PRO A 127 11.11 5.46 10.13
CA PRO A 127 11.84 4.88 11.23
C PRO A 127 10.91 4.05 12.14
N MET A 128 11.45 3.00 12.75
CA MET A 128 10.75 2.09 13.68
C MET A 128 9.66 1.23 13.02
N THR A 129 9.72 1.02 11.72
CA THR A 129 8.80 0.12 11.00
C THR A 129 9.29 -1.32 11.04
N SER A 130 8.37 -2.24 10.78
CA SER A 130 8.66 -3.67 10.72
C SER A 130 8.15 -4.26 9.42
N ILE A 131 9.01 -5.04 8.75
CA ILE A 131 8.69 -5.68 7.47
C ILE A 131 8.93 -7.18 7.62
N MET A 132 8.05 -8.02 7.03
CA MET A 132 8.22 -9.47 7.14
C MET A 132 7.87 -10.17 5.84
N PHE A 133 8.77 -11.04 5.42
CA PHE A 133 8.56 -11.99 4.32
C PHE A 133 8.49 -13.42 4.85
N HIS A 134 7.62 -14.22 4.24
CA HIS A 134 7.51 -15.66 4.49
C HIS A 134 7.12 -16.41 3.22
N ALA A 135 7.24 -17.75 3.26
CA ALA A 135 6.86 -18.57 2.09
C ALA A 135 5.36 -18.59 1.77
N GLY A 136 4.56 -17.95 2.61
CA GLY A 136 3.11 -17.96 2.54
C GLY A 136 2.49 -19.20 3.16
N SER A 137 1.19 -19.10 3.44
CA SER A 137 0.38 -20.23 3.92
C SER A 137 -0.88 -20.33 3.08
N ALA A 138 -1.31 -21.55 2.79
CA ALA A 138 -2.55 -21.80 2.07
C ALA A 138 -3.29 -22.98 2.69
N CYS A 139 -4.60 -22.89 2.76
CA CYS A 139 -5.47 -23.98 3.15
C CYS A 139 -6.36 -24.35 1.96
N TYR A 140 -6.32 -25.60 1.53
CA TYR A 140 -7.13 -26.09 0.42
C TYR A 140 -8.16 -27.09 0.93
N GLN A 141 -9.39 -26.99 0.43
CA GLN A 141 -10.49 -27.90 0.75
C GLN A 141 -11.19 -28.35 -0.53
N GLY A 142 -11.55 -29.63 -0.61
CA GLY A 142 -12.22 -30.21 -1.76
C GLY A 142 -11.75 -31.63 -2.05
N SER A 143 -12.06 -32.13 -3.25
CA SER A 143 -11.51 -33.41 -3.72
C SER A 143 -10.00 -33.29 -3.95
N GLN A 144 -9.27 -34.42 -3.91
CA GLN A 144 -7.83 -34.45 -4.17
C GLN A 144 -7.47 -33.74 -5.50
N ASN A 145 -8.23 -34.00 -6.55
CA ASN A 145 -8.02 -33.40 -7.86
C ASN A 145 -8.22 -31.85 -7.83
N ASP A 146 -9.19 -31.37 -7.07
CA ASP A 146 -9.43 -29.91 -6.94
C ASP A 146 -8.33 -29.24 -6.14
N ILE A 147 -7.88 -29.90 -5.05
CA ILE A 147 -6.73 -29.45 -4.24
C ILE A 147 -5.47 -29.34 -5.10
N ASP A 148 -5.15 -30.38 -5.90
CA ASP A 148 -3.97 -30.41 -6.74
C ASP A 148 -4.01 -29.30 -7.82
N LYS A 149 -5.17 -29.06 -8.42
CA LYS A 149 -5.36 -27.97 -9.38
C LYS A 149 -5.21 -26.58 -8.74
N ALA A 150 -5.86 -26.36 -7.61
CA ALA A 150 -5.77 -25.11 -6.86
C ALA A 150 -4.33 -24.84 -6.43
N LYS A 151 -3.65 -25.84 -5.84
CA LYS A 151 -2.25 -25.72 -5.44
C LYS A 151 -1.36 -25.33 -6.63
N LYS A 152 -1.49 -26.03 -7.76
CA LYS A 152 -0.70 -25.72 -8.96
C LYS A 152 -0.92 -24.29 -9.44
N PHE A 153 -2.15 -23.80 -9.39
CA PHE A 153 -2.49 -22.43 -9.78
C PHE A 153 -1.85 -21.40 -8.85
N PHE A 154 -2.02 -21.57 -7.54
CA PHE A 154 -1.49 -20.64 -6.55
C PHE A 154 0.04 -20.67 -6.47
N ASP A 155 0.67 -21.84 -6.62
CA ASP A 155 2.13 -21.98 -6.72
C ASP A 155 2.67 -21.19 -7.94
N ALA A 156 1.97 -21.27 -9.07
CA ALA A 156 2.34 -20.51 -10.26
C ALA A 156 2.17 -18.99 -10.07
N MET A 157 1.11 -18.54 -9.40
CA MET A 157 0.88 -17.14 -9.06
C MET A 157 1.92 -16.63 -8.10
N GLY A 158 2.19 -17.34 -7.01
CA GLY A 158 3.23 -17.00 -6.03
C GLY A 158 4.61 -16.91 -6.66
N LYS A 159 4.94 -17.80 -7.60
CA LYS A 159 6.18 -17.73 -8.37
C LYS A 159 6.28 -16.46 -9.23
N ARG A 160 5.18 -16.00 -9.82
CA ARG A 160 5.18 -14.74 -10.60
C ARG A 160 5.41 -13.54 -9.70
N ILE A 161 4.74 -13.49 -8.52
CA ILE A 161 4.92 -12.42 -7.54
C ILE A 161 6.37 -12.42 -7.02
N SER A 162 6.88 -13.56 -6.56
CA SER A 162 8.25 -13.65 -6.06
C SER A 162 9.30 -13.32 -7.12
N THR A 163 9.04 -13.61 -8.39
CA THR A 163 9.92 -13.19 -9.50
C THR A 163 9.95 -11.67 -9.63
N GLU A 164 8.80 -10.99 -9.52
CA GLU A 164 8.73 -9.53 -9.57
C GLU A 164 9.43 -8.90 -8.36
N VAL A 165 9.16 -9.40 -7.15
CA VAL A 165 9.80 -8.95 -5.90
C VAL A 165 11.33 -9.13 -5.98
N ASN A 166 11.79 -10.33 -6.35
CA ASN A 166 13.23 -10.64 -6.45
C ASN A 166 13.95 -9.85 -7.55
N SER A 167 13.23 -9.33 -8.54
CA SER A 167 13.83 -8.47 -9.56
C SER A 167 14.13 -7.05 -9.04
N ARG A 168 13.52 -6.68 -7.91
CA ARG A 168 13.63 -5.35 -7.29
C ARG A 168 14.44 -5.37 -6.01
N ALA A 169 14.30 -6.42 -5.19
CA ALA A 169 15.08 -6.63 -3.98
C ALA A 169 16.44 -7.29 -4.27
N LYS A 170 17.38 -7.12 -3.35
CA LYS A 170 18.74 -7.69 -3.42
C LYS A 170 18.91 -8.87 -2.47
N PHE A 171 17.91 -9.78 -2.44
CA PHE A 171 17.97 -10.96 -1.59
C PHE A 171 19.10 -11.90 -2.00
N ASP A 172 19.95 -12.24 -1.06
CA ASP A 172 21.02 -13.22 -1.28
C ASP A 172 20.49 -14.67 -1.22
N ALA A 173 21.33 -15.61 -1.65
CA ALA A 173 20.97 -17.02 -1.67
C ALA A 173 20.74 -17.60 -0.24
N LYS A 174 21.30 -16.98 0.80
CA LYS A 174 21.12 -17.37 2.20
C LYS A 174 19.73 -16.95 2.67
N PHE A 175 19.33 -15.70 2.38
CA PHE A 175 17.99 -15.18 2.66
C PHE A 175 16.92 -16.04 1.97
N LEU A 176 17.05 -16.28 0.67
CA LEU A 176 16.08 -17.05 -0.11
C LEU A 176 15.98 -18.54 0.34
N ARG A 177 17.04 -19.10 0.92
CA ARG A 177 16.97 -20.45 1.54
C ARG A 177 16.19 -20.43 2.85
N LYS A 178 16.48 -19.45 3.71
CA LYS A 178 15.79 -19.29 5.00
C LYS A 178 14.31 -19.01 4.81
N LEU A 179 13.96 -18.15 3.85
CA LEU A 179 12.59 -17.78 3.54
C LEU A 179 11.66 -18.97 3.27
N LYS A 180 12.22 -20.16 2.93
CA LYS A 180 11.42 -21.38 2.70
C LYS A 180 10.93 -22.04 3.98
N THR A 181 11.55 -21.76 5.11
CA THR A 181 11.30 -22.43 6.38
C THR A 181 11.02 -21.47 7.53
N ASP A 182 11.44 -20.22 7.40
CA ASP A 182 11.41 -19.24 8.48
C ASP A 182 10.71 -17.95 8.02
N ASP A 183 10.02 -17.28 8.95
CA ASP A 183 9.56 -15.92 8.76
C ASP A 183 10.75 -14.97 8.90
N MET A 184 10.95 -14.13 7.89
CA MET A 184 12.09 -13.22 7.79
C MET A 184 11.64 -11.79 8.15
N TYR A 185 11.73 -11.45 9.43
CA TYR A 185 11.49 -10.10 9.93
C TYR A 185 12.71 -9.22 9.69
N MET A 186 12.48 -7.96 9.36
CA MET A 186 13.51 -6.95 9.18
C MET A 186 13.00 -5.57 9.61
N ASN A 187 13.93 -4.75 10.10
CA ASN A 187 13.70 -3.33 10.32
C ASN A 187 13.93 -2.54 9.02
N GLU A 188 13.75 -1.22 9.07
CA GLU A 188 13.92 -0.31 7.93
C GLU A 188 15.35 -0.31 7.38
N GLU A 189 16.38 -0.44 8.24
CA GLU A 189 17.79 -0.47 7.82
C GLU A 189 18.10 -1.77 7.05
N GLU A 190 17.63 -2.89 7.54
CA GLU A 190 17.77 -4.19 6.87
C GLU A 190 16.98 -4.19 5.55
N ALA A 191 15.78 -3.59 5.53
CA ALA A 191 14.96 -3.45 4.33
C ALA A 191 15.66 -2.59 3.25
N LEU A 192 16.34 -1.52 3.65
CA LEU A 192 17.16 -0.71 2.77
C LEU A 192 18.35 -1.50 2.22
N ASN A 193 19.05 -2.24 3.08
CA ASN A 193 20.19 -3.07 2.67
C ASN A 193 19.79 -4.18 1.69
N TYR A 194 18.63 -4.80 1.89
CA TYR A 194 18.09 -5.79 0.97
C TYR A 194 17.40 -5.18 -0.26
N GLY A 195 17.34 -3.86 -0.36
CA GLY A 195 16.69 -3.18 -1.48
C GLY A 195 15.18 -3.42 -1.55
N VAL A 196 14.55 -3.72 -0.43
CA VAL A 196 13.09 -3.78 -0.27
C VAL A 196 12.51 -2.37 -0.34
N ILE A 197 13.22 -1.42 0.24
CA ILE A 197 12.96 0.02 0.14
C ILE A 197 14.17 0.74 -0.49
N ASP A 198 13.94 1.94 -0.98
CA ASP A 198 14.96 2.80 -1.58
C ASP A 198 15.49 3.85 -0.61
N GLU A 199 14.68 4.21 0.41
CA GLU A 199 14.98 5.32 1.32
C GLU A 199 14.23 5.17 2.65
N ILE A 200 14.91 5.49 3.76
CA ILE A 200 14.29 5.69 5.07
C ILE A 200 13.97 7.16 5.20
N ILE A 201 12.74 7.50 5.53
CA ILE A 201 12.27 8.89 5.63
C ILE A 201 12.83 9.53 6.91
N ASP A 202 13.59 10.59 6.75
CA ASP A 202 14.11 11.43 7.84
C ASP A 202 13.39 12.80 7.93
N ASP A 203 12.72 13.20 6.83
CA ASP A 203 11.86 14.39 6.77
C ASP A 203 10.53 14.02 6.08
N LEU A 204 9.41 14.20 6.79
CA LEU A 204 8.08 13.90 6.27
C LEU A 204 7.73 14.68 4.99
N ASN A 205 8.32 15.88 4.80
CA ASN A 205 8.11 16.65 3.58
C ASN A 205 8.64 15.95 2.32
N THR A 206 9.51 14.96 2.46
CA THR A 206 10.00 14.14 1.34
C THR A 206 8.88 13.31 0.69
N LEU A 207 7.82 12.98 1.44
CA LEU A 207 6.69 12.20 0.95
C LEU A 207 5.65 13.04 0.21
N PHE A 208 5.55 14.33 0.51
CA PHE A 208 4.53 15.24 0.01
C PHE A 208 5.13 16.32 -0.88
#